data_1fb65da71454858d115b2ac40d4a3cd2
#
_entry.id   1fb65da71454858d115b2ac40d4a3cd2
#
_cell.length_a   1.000
_cell.length_b   1.000
_cell.length_c   1.000
_cell.angle_alpha   90.00
_cell.angle_beta   90.00
_cell.angle_gamma   90.00
#
_symmetry.space_group_name_H-M   'P 1'
#
loop_
_entity.id
_entity.type
_entity.pdbx_description
1 polymer ?
#
loop_
_entity_poly.entity_id
_entity_poly.type
_entity_poly.pdbx_seq_one_letter_code
_entity_poly.pdbx_strand_id
1 'polypeptide(L)'
;MQGTEKNIFVSDKKSENIGEDTEGGSFSENLKTVFLAIIIALVIRSFLFEPFRIPSGSMYPTLKVGDYLFVSKFSYGYSRYSFPAGLPVFEGRVWYSEPQRGDVVVFKFPKNTHTDFIKRIIGMPGDKIQIKKGRLYINNELIKREERETYVVDEYVTIPEFYKEYEELLPEGKIHRIIELTDSERIVDDTDEFIVPEDHFFVMGDNRDRSDDSRISVGFVPKENLVGKAKFIFFSHNDKGSLLKPWTWFKAIRWSRIFRGIN
;
A
#
# COMPACT_ATOMS: atom_id res chain seq x y z
N MET A 1 -37.15 77.05 -59.70
CA MET A 1 -35.86 76.50 -60.11
C MET A 1 -35.35 75.59 -59.06
N GLN A 2 -35.35 74.38 -59.50
CA GLN A 2 -34.56 73.22 -59.02
C GLN A 2 -34.39 73.01 -57.52
N GLY A 3 -35.18 71.99 -57.07
CA GLY A 3 -34.99 71.25 -55.85
C GLY A 3 -33.98 70.17 -56.03
N THR A 4 -33.27 69.81 -54.96
CA THR A 4 -32.39 68.67 -54.91
C THR A 4 -32.85 67.76 -53.74
N GLU A 5 -33.39 66.56 -54.10
CA GLU A 5 -33.68 65.56 -53.17
C GLU A 5 -32.41 64.95 -52.57
N LYS A 6 -32.38 64.82 -51.26
CA LYS A 6 -31.37 64.03 -50.54
C LYS A 6 -31.95 62.73 -50.12
N ASN A 7 -31.49 61.65 -50.75
CA ASN A 7 -31.70 60.30 -50.35
C ASN A 7 -30.99 60.03 -49.02
N ILE A 8 -31.79 59.57 -47.99
CA ILE A 8 -31.26 59.14 -46.74
C ILE A 8 -31.17 57.59 -46.83
N PHE A 9 -29.93 57.12 -46.87
CA PHE A 9 -29.64 55.67 -46.69
C PHE A 9 -29.84 55.29 -45.24
N VAL A 10 -30.85 54.47 -44.96
CA VAL A 10 -31.00 53.77 -43.67
C VAL A 10 -30.15 52.54 -43.72
N SER A 11 -29.08 52.50 -42.92
CA SER A 11 -28.23 51.35 -42.72
C SER A 11 -28.88 50.47 -41.63
N ASP A 12 -29.43 49.35 -42.02
CA ASP A 12 -29.83 48.30 -41.12
C ASP A 12 -28.59 47.69 -40.47
N LYS A 13 -28.31 48.05 -39.22
CA LYS A 13 -27.38 47.30 -38.36
C LYS A 13 -28.10 46.07 -37.85
N LYS A 14 -27.85 44.95 -38.52
CA LYS A 14 -28.12 43.61 -38.02
C LYS A 14 -27.25 43.35 -36.79
N SER A 15 -27.84 43.44 -35.61
CA SER A 15 -27.19 43.02 -34.36
C SER A 15 -27.08 41.54 -34.38
N GLU A 16 -25.85 41.03 -34.63
CA GLU A 16 -25.48 39.66 -34.35
C GLU A 16 -25.46 39.49 -32.81
N ASN A 17 -26.50 38.89 -32.29
CA ASN A 17 -26.49 38.31 -30.96
C ASN A 17 -25.49 37.16 -31.00
N ILE A 18 -24.26 37.41 -30.57
CA ILE A 18 -23.31 36.36 -30.14
C ILE A 18 -23.90 35.84 -28.82
N GLY A 19 -24.72 34.79 -28.92
CA GLY A 19 -25.09 34.00 -27.77
C GLY A 19 -23.84 33.42 -27.19
N GLU A 20 -23.41 33.89 -26.02
CA GLU A 20 -22.52 33.16 -25.15
C GLU A 20 -23.26 31.90 -24.74
N ASP A 21 -23.03 30.79 -25.47
CA ASP A 21 -23.32 29.47 -25.01
C ASP A 21 -22.39 29.19 -23.79
N THR A 22 -22.76 29.72 -22.64
CA THR A 22 -22.29 29.20 -21.37
C THR A 22 -22.81 27.79 -21.24
N GLU A 23 -22.06 26.80 -21.69
CA GLU A 23 -22.21 25.39 -21.35
C GLU A 23 -22.03 25.18 -19.84
N GLY A 24 -22.90 25.76 -19.07
CA GLY A 24 -23.13 25.36 -17.70
C GLY A 24 -23.97 24.08 -17.74
N GLY A 25 -23.32 22.91 -17.71
CA GLY A 25 -24.04 21.66 -17.62
C GLY A 25 -25.12 21.76 -16.54
N SER A 26 -26.33 21.36 -16.86
CA SER A 26 -27.46 21.37 -15.93
C SER A 26 -27.05 20.73 -14.61
N PHE A 27 -27.47 21.25 -13.45
CA PHE A 27 -27.20 20.67 -12.13
C PHE A 27 -27.42 19.14 -12.11
N SER A 28 -28.40 18.65 -12.83
CA SER A 28 -28.70 17.22 -13.02
C SER A 28 -27.58 16.48 -13.79
N GLU A 29 -26.95 17.10 -14.77
CA GLU A 29 -25.84 16.49 -15.52
C GLU A 29 -24.57 16.44 -14.69
N ASN A 30 -24.29 17.48 -13.93
CA ASN A 30 -23.18 17.49 -12.97
C ASN A 30 -23.38 16.41 -11.90
N LEU A 31 -24.59 16.23 -11.40
CA LEU A 31 -24.93 15.20 -10.42
C LEU A 31 -24.75 13.78 -10.99
N LYS A 32 -25.17 13.55 -12.24
CA LYS A 32 -24.95 12.26 -12.94
C LYS A 32 -23.46 11.97 -13.13
N THR A 33 -22.69 12.99 -13.50
CA THR A 33 -21.24 12.85 -13.67
C THR A 33 -20.54 12.48 -12.35
N VAL A 34 -20.90 13.17 -11.26
CA VAL A 34 -20.36 12.86 -9.91
C VAL A 34 -20.76 11.44 -9.49
N PHE A 35 -22.02 11.05 -9.69
CA PHE A 35 -22.51 9.71 -9.37
C PHE A 35 -21.74 8.63 -10.17
N LEU A 36 -21.58 8.83 -11.47
CA LEU A 36 -20.80 7.91 -12.32
C LEU A 36 -19.34 7.82 -11.87
N ALA A 37 -18.71 8.96 -11.54
CA ALA A 37 -17.34 8.99 -11.03
C ALA A 37 -17.18 8.20 -9.71
N ILE A 38 -18.16 8.31 -8.80
CA ILE A 38 -18.19 7.52 -7.55
C ILE A 38 -18.30 6.02 -7.86
N ILE A 39 -19.18 5.62 -8.78
CA ILE A 39 -19.33 4.21 -9.18
C ILE A 39 -18.01 3.69 -9.76
N ILE A 40 -17.40 4.42 -10.69
CA ILE A 40 -16.13 4.03 -11.29
C ILE A 40 -15.03 3.90 -10.20
N ALA A 41 -14.96 4.86 -9.29
CA ALA A 41 -13.98 4.81 -8.19
C ALA A 41 -14.21 3.59 -7.27
N LEU A 42 -15.48 3.26 -6.97
CA LEU A 42 -15.83 2.08 -6.18
C LEU A 42 -15.46 0.78 -6.92
N VAL A 43 -15.70 0.70 -8.23
CA VAL A 43 -15.32 -0.45 -9.05
C VAL A 43 -13.79 -0.61 -9.06
N ILE A 44 -13.04 0.46 -9.33
CA ILE A 44 -11.57 0.44 -9.31
C ILE A 44 -11.07 -0.02 -7.94
N ARG A 45 -11.58 0.57 -6.86
CA ARG A 45 -11.18 0.23 -5.49
C ARG A 45 -11.53 -1.21 -5.11
N SER A 46 -12.66 -1.74 -5.58
CA SER A 46 -13.11 -3.10 -5.24
C SER A 46 -12.36 -4.18 -6.02
N PHE A 47 -12.06 -3.92 -7.29
CA PHE A 47 -11.56 -4.97 -8.20
C PHE A 47 -10.11 -4.79 -8.65
N LEU A 48 -9.56 -3.59 -8.63
CA LEU A 48 -8.21 -3.35 -9.15
C LEU A 48 -7.21 -3.01 -8.04
N PHE A 49 -7.19 -1.75 -7.63
CA PHE A 49 -6.17 -1.24 -6.70
C PHE A 49 -6.81 -0.47 -5.56
N GLU A 50 -6.30 -0.70 -4.36
CA GLU A 50 -6.63 0.08 -3.18
C GLU A 50 -5.40 0.83 -2.68
N PRO A 51 -5.51 2.16 -2.43
CA PRO A 51 -4.42 2.93 -1.84
C PRO A 51 -4.33 2.66 -0.34
N PHE A 52 -3.11 2.44 0.16
CA PHE A 52 -2.80 2.28 1.58
C PHE A 52 -1.71 3.25 2.00
N ARG A 53 -1.80 3.74 3.24
CA ARG A 53 -0.77 4.55 3.90
C ARG A 53 -0.02 3.67 4.89
N ILE A 54 1.30 3.88 4.99
CA ILE A 54 2.16 3.19 5.96
C ILE A 54 2.28 4.05 7.22
N PRO A 55 1.67 3.63 8.34
CA PRO A 55 1.69 4.40 9.58
C PRO A 55 2.83 3.99 10.53
N SER A 56 3.46 2.83 10.32
CA SER A 56 4.44 2.27 11.25
C SER A 56 5.71 1.80 10.55
N GLY A 57 6.80 1.69 11.31
CA GLY A 57 8.11 1.28 10.82
C GLY A 57 8.35 -0.24 10.78
N SER A 58 7.31 -1.08 10.96
CA SER A 58 7.49 -2.54 11.02
C SER A 58 8.00 -3.19 9.73
N MET A 59 7.92 -2.47 8.61
CA MET A 59 8.39 -2.90 7.30
C MET A 59 9.63 -2.13 6.82
N TYR A 60 10.32 -1.39 7.71
CA TYR A 60 11.64 -0.84 7.38
C TYR A 60 12.60 -1.99 7.04
N PRO A 61 13.48 -1.85 6.07
CA PRO A 61 13.76 -0.68 5.21
C PRO A 61 12.88 -0.64 3.95
N THR A 62 12.10 -1.69 3.68
CA THR A 62 11.31 -1.85 2.44
C THR A 62 10.25 -0.76 2.31
N LEU A 63 9.43 -0.59 3.35
CA LEU A 63 8.42 0.47 3.42
C LEU A 63 8.73 1.40 4.58
N LYS A 64 8.61 2.70 4.34
CA LYS A 64 8.84 3.75 5.33
C LYS A 64 7.54 4.39 5.80
N VAL A 65 7.51 4.84 7.05
CA VAL A 65 6.40 5.67 7.55
C VAL A 65 6.22 6.87 6.62
N GLY A 66 4.97 7.14 6.21
CA GLY A 66 4.63 8.17 5.23
C GLY A 66 4.73 7.74 3.77
N ASP A 67 4.99 6.46 3.48
CA ASP A 67 4.75 5.88 2.15
C ASP A 67 3.26 5.68 1.92
N TYR A 68 2.83 5.91 0.68
CA TYR A 68 1.51 5.57 0.16
C TYR A 68 1.70 4.61 -1.02
N LEU A 69 1.04 3.49 -0.97
CA LEU A 69 1.23 2.42 -1.95
C LEU A 69 -0.10 1.93 -2.53
N PHE A 70 -0.03 1.34 -3.70
CA PHE A 70 -1.14 0.63 -4.29
C PHE A 70 -1.05 -0.87 -4.03
N VAL A 71 -2.17 -1.42 -3.56
CA VAL A 71 -2.37 -2.85 -3.31
C VAL A 71 -3.25 -3.42 -4.40
N SER A 72 -2.75 -4.43 -5.10
CA SER A 72 -3.48 -5.14 -6.15
C SER A 72 -4.35 -6.24 -5.52
N LYS A 73 -5.66 -6.10 -5.63
CA LYS A 73 -6.62 -7.08 -5.12
C LYS A 73 -6.70 -8.33 -6.00
N PHE A 74 -6.65 -8.15 -7.31
CA PHE A 74 -6.71 -9.26 -8.27
C PHE A 74 -5.51 -10.20 -8.20
N SER A 75 -4.41 -9.81 -7.53
CA SER A 75 -3.22 -10.68 -7.42
C SER A 75 -3.50 -11.99 -6.72
N TYR A 76 -4.46 -12.02 -5.79
CA TYR A 76 -4.81 -13.23 -5.04
C TYR A 76 -6.28 -13.62 -5.17
N GLY A 77 -7.01 -12.98 -6.12
CA GLY A 77 -8.46 -13.13 -6.23
C GLY A 77 -9.21 -12.35 -5.15
N TYR A 78 -10.51 -12.57 -5.05
CA TYR A 78 -11.41 -11.73 -4.26
C TYR A 78 -12.02 -12.50 -3.09
N SER A 79 -12.06 -11.86 -1.93
CA SER A 79 -12.81 -12.31 -0.75
C SER A 79 -13.78 -11.21 -0.32
N ARG A 80 -14.56 -11.45 0.72
CA ARG A 80 -15.41 -10.40 1.33
C ARG A 80 -14.64 -9.10 1.63
N TYR A 81 -13.35 -9.21 1.96
CA TYR A 81 -12.49 -8.07 2.28
C TYR A 81 -12.00 -7.27 1.05
N SER A 82 -12.32 -7.73 -0.15
CA SER A 82 -12.09 -6.96 -1.38
C SER A 82 -13.10 -5.84 -1.56
N PHE A 83 -14.25 -5.93 -0.90
CA PHE A 83 -15.34 -4.96 -1.02
C PHE A 83 -15.35 -3.96 0.14
N PRO A 84 -15.90 -2.74 -0.08
CA PRO A 84 -16.02 -1.75 0.97
C PRO A 84 -16.77 -2.30 2.20
N ALA A 85 -16.29 -1.97 3.39
CA ALA A 85 -16.82 -2.42 4.67
C ALA A 85 -16.88 -3.95 4.86
N GLY A 86 -16.18 -4.75 4.04
CA GLY A 86 -16.16 -6.20 4.15
C GLY A 86 -17.51 -6.85 3.85
N LEU A 87 -18.25 -6.29 2.89
CA LEU A 87 -19.57 -6.82 2.49
C LEU A 87 -19.46 -8.31 2.13
N PRO A 88 -20.27 -9.19 2.75
CA PRO A 88 -20.24 -10.63 2.51
C PRO A 88 -20.98 -10.98 1.21
N VAL A 89 -20.38 -10.61 0.07
CA VAL A 89 -20.97 -10.86 -1.25
C VAL A 89 -20.96 -12.37 -1.56
N PHE A 90 -19.95 -13.09 -1.03
CA PHE A 90 -19.80 -14.54 -1.13
C PHE A 90 -18.94 -15.06 0.04
N GLU A 91 -18.95 -16.36 0.27
CA GLU A 91 -18.10 -17.04 1.22
C GLU A 91 -16.78 -17.46 0.57
N GLY A 92 -15.69 -17.45 1.38
CA GLY A 92 -14.37 -17.84 0.93
C GLY A 92 -13.73 -16.85 -0.04
N ARG A 93 -12.99 -17.40 -1.01
CA ARG A 93 -12.25 -16.61 -2.03
C ARG A 93 -12.51 -17.14 -3.42
N VAL A 94 -12.82 -16.24 -4.37
CA VAL A 94 -13.05 -16.56 -5.79
C VAL A 94 -11.85 -16.11 -6.64
N TRP A 95 -11.61 -16.82 -7.75
CA TRP A 95 -10.46 -16.61 -8.65
C TRP A 95 -9.13 -16.57 -7.89
N TYR A 96 -8.99 -17.49 -6.93
CA TYR A 96 -7.82 -17.56 -6.08
C TYR A 96 -6.55 -17.84 -6.90
N SER A 97 -5.52 -17.05 -6.63
CA SER A 97 -4.15 -17.26 -7.06
C SER A 97 -3.28 -17.29 -5.82
N GLU A 98 -2.44 -18.30 -5.71
CA GLU A 98 -1.61 -18.49 -4.52
C GLU A 98 -0.55 -17.39 -4.40
N PRO A 99 -0.38 -16.79 -3.21
CA PRO A 99 0.73 -15.89 -2.94
C PRO A 99 2.06 -16.63 -3.05
N GLN A 100 3.11 -15.88 -3.32
CA GLN A 100 4.47 -16.40 -3.31
C GLN A 100 5.17 -16.02 -2.00
N ARG A 101 6.05 -16.91 -1.51
CA ARG A 101 6.94 -16.56 -0.41
C ARG A 101 7.73 -15.30 -0.76
N GLY A 102 7.87 -14.41 0.23
CA GLY A 102 8.50 -13.10 0.04
C GLY A 102 7.59 -12.02 -0.52
N ASP A 103 6.31 -12.30 -0.85
CA ASP A 103 5.36 -11.25 -1.20
C ASP A 103 5.05 -10.34 -0.01
N VAL A 104 5.03 -9.03 -0.25
CA VAL A 104 4.53 -8.07 0.73
C VAL A 104 3.03 -7.93 0.56
N VAL A 105 2.30 -8.31 1.60
CA VAL A 105 0.83 -8.44 1.55
C VAL A 105 0.14 -7.54 2.56
N VAL A 106 -1.00 -6.99 2.15
CA VAL A 106 -1.96 -6.37 3.06
C VAL A 106 -3.02 -7.42 3.39
N PHE A 107 -3.35 -7.54 4.66
CA PHE A 107 -4.34 -8.50 5.15
C PHE A 107 -5.11 -7.94 6.35
N LYS A 108 -6.28 -8.48 6.58
CA LYS A 108 -7.08 -8.21 7.78
C LYS A 108 -6.50 -8.95 8.97
N PHE A 109 -6.26 -8.24 10.08
CA PHE A 109 -5.75 -8.84 11.30
C PHE A 109 -6.68 -9.96 11.80
N PRO A 110 -6.19 -11.20 11.98
CA PRO A 110 -7.08 -12.34 12.26
C PRO A 110 -7.93 -12.19 13.51
N LYS A 111 -7.40 -11.53 14.56
CA LYS A 111 -8.11 -11.30 15.83
C LYS A 111 -9.06 -10.10 15.78
N ASN A 112 -8.87 -9.18 14.80
CA ASN A 112 -9.72 -8.00 14.61
C ASN A 112 -9.72 -7.57 13.15
N THR A 113 -10.65 -8.07 12.36
CA THR A 113 -10.72 -7.85 10.91
C THR A 113 -11.08 -6.40 10.50
N HIS A 114 -11.30 -5.49 11.43
CA HIS A 114 -11.41 -4.05 11.16
C HIS A 114 -10.05 -3.37 10.97
N THR A 115 -8.95 -4.05 11.35
CA THR A 115 -7.60 -3.52 11.27
C THR A 115 -6.83 -4.18 10.12
N ASP A 116 -6.17 -3.35 9.31
CA ASP A 116 -5.30 -3.80 8.24
C ASP A 116 -3.85 -3.85 8.71
N PHE A 117 -3.17 -4.94 8.37
CA PHE A 117 -1.74 -5.13 8.58
C PHE A 117 -1.03 -5.29 7.23
N ILE A 118 0.24 -4.91 7.22
CA ILE A 118 1.12 -5.17 6.08
C ILE A 118 2.38 -5.86 6.56
N LYS A 119 2.68 -7.03 5.99
CA LYS A 119 3.84 -7.86 6.32
C LYS A 119 4.32 -8.62 5.08
N ARG A 120 5.47 -9.28 5.21
CA ARG A 120 6.01 -10.18 4.21
C ARG A 120 5.64 -11.63 4.52
N ILE A 121 5.20 -12.38 3.51
CA ILE A 121 4.99 -13.82 3.63
C ILE A 121 6.35 -14.51 3.74
N ILE A 122 6.54 -15.24 4.82
CA ILE A 122 7.76 -16.01 5.10
C ILE A 122 7.48 -17.52 5.06
N GLY A 123 6.37 -17.97 5.64
CA GLY A 123 5.95 -19.37 5.63
C GLY A 123 4.72 -19.60 4.78
N MET A 124 4.80 -20.62 3.94
CA MET A 124 3.70 -21.15 3.14
C MET A 124 3.03 -22.33 3.86
N PRO A 125 1.79 -22.73 3.46
CA PRO A 125 1.14 -23.92 4.03
C PRO A 125 2.09 -25.14 4.09
N GLY A 126 2.14 -25.82 5.24
CA GLY A 126 3.01 -26.97 5.49
C GLY A 126 4.45 -26.66 5.92
N ASP A 127 4.89 -25.41 5.83
CA ASP A 127 6.25 -25.03 6.26
C ASP A 127 6.42 -25.09 7.77
N LYS A 128 7.65 -25.41 8.17
CA LYS A 128 8.14 -25.31 9.54
C LYS A 128 9.01 -24.07 9.67
N ILE A 129 8.55 -23.12 10.47
CA ILE A 129 9.24 -21.84 10.70
C ILE A 129 9.77 -21.82 12.13
N GLN A 130 11.04 -21.47 12.29
CA GLN A 130 11.63 -21.29 13.61
C GLN A 130 12.64 -20.15 13.61
N ILE A 131 12.68 -19.43 14.71
CA ILE A 131 13.75 -18.43 14.95
C ILE A 131 14.67 -19.01 16.03
N LYS A 132 15.98 -19.02 15.76
CA LYS A 132 17.02 -19.43 16.71
C LYS A 132 18.11 -18.37 16.76
N LYS A 133 18.30 -17.75 17.90
CA LYS A 133 19.27 -16.67 18.11
C LYS A 133 19.14 -15.56 17.04
N GLY A 134 17.90 -15.10 16.82
CA GLY A 134 17.56 -14.09 15.81
C GLY A 134 17.65 -14.55 14.34
N ARG A 135 17.99 -15.82 14.08
CA ARG A 135 18.16 -16.35 12.73
C ARG A 135 16.95 -17.15 12.28
N LEU A 136 16.46 -16.87 11.09
CA LEU A 136 15.32 -17.55 10.48
C LEU A 136 15.73 -18.93 9.95
N TYR A 137 14.91 -19.94 10.30
CA TYR A 137 14.95 -21.28 9.74
C TYR A 137 13.62 -21.59 9.08
N ILE A 138 13.68 -22.15 7.88
CA ILE A 138 12.51 -22.66 7.14
C ILE A 138 12.79 -24.12 6.81
N ASN A 139 11.89 -25.02 7.22
CA ASN A 139 12.03 -26.46 7.02
C ASN A 139 13.36 -27.02 7.55
N ASN A 140 13.79 -26.53 8.72
CA ASN A 140 15.06 -26.82 9.37
C ASN A 140 16.32 -26.29 8.64
N GLU A 141 16.18 -25.55 7.54
CA GLU A 141 17.30 -24.96 6.84
C GLU A 141 17.50 -23.51 7.30
N LEU A 142 18.74 -23.15 7.67
CA LEU A 142 19.10 -21.79 8.02
C LEU A 142 19.03 -20.88 6.79
N ILE A 143 18.23 -19.83 6.86
CA ILE A 143 18.14 -18.84 5.80
C ILE A 143 19.41 -18.00 5.77
N LYS A 144 20.03 -17.95 4.58
CA LYS A 144 21.26 -17.19 4.36
C LYS A 144 20.95 -15.70 4.36
N ARG A 145 21.83 -14.92 5.00
CA ARG A 145 21.78 -13.47 4.97
C ARG A 145 23.17 -12.89 4.90
N GLU A 146 23.32 -11.76 4.22
CA GLU A 146 24.55 -11.00 4.09
C GLU A 146 24.39 -9.65 4.78
N GLU A 147 25.35 -9.30 5.63
CA GLU A 147 25.34 -8.02 6.34
C GLU A 147 25.65 -6.88 5.35
N ARG A 148 24.89 -5.80 5.50
CA ARG A 148 25.01 -4.55 4.75
C ARG A 148 25.48 -3.42 5.66
N GLU A 149 25.43 -2.20 5.15
CA GLU A 149 25.72 -1.00 5.93
C GLU A 149 24.67 -0.80 7.03
N THR A 150 25.06 -0.04 8.06
CA THR A 150 24.12 0.34 9.13
C THR A 150 22.95 1.13 8.58
N TYR A 151 21.73 0.69 8.86
CA TYR A 151 20.51 1.41 8.53
C TYR A 151 20.14 2.38 9.66
N VAL A 152 19.92 3.65 9.31
CA VAL A 152 19.57 4.69 10.29
C VAL A 152 18.11 5.10 10.09
N VAL A 153 17.34 5.06 11.15
CA VAL A 153 15.99 5.62 11.24
C VAL A 153 16.07 6.95 11.96
N ASP A 154 15.95 8.05 11.23
CA ASP A 154 16.01 9.42 11.72
C ASP A 154 14.73 10.24 11.44
N GLU A 155 13.74 9.60 10.82
CA GLU A 155 12.45 10.21 10.49
C GLU A 155 11.35 9.63 11.36
N TYR A 156 10.43 10.47 11.84
CA TYR A 156 9.32 10.10 12.73
C TYR A 156 9.75 9.51 14.07
N VAL A 157 10.99 9.77 14.49
CA VAL A 157 11.56 9.37 15.78
C VAL A 157 12.18 10.58 16.49
N THR A 158 12.20 10.55 17.82
CA THR A 158 12.79 11.64 18.62
C THR A 158 14.32 11.58 18.63
N ILE A 159 14.86 10.36 18.63
CA ILE A 159 16.30 10.07 18.64
C ILE A 159 16.56 9.10 17.50
N PRO A 160 17.60 9.32 16.67
CA PRO A 160 17.97 8.39 15.62
C PRO A 160 18.25 6.99 16.16
N GLU A 161 17.71 5.98 15.51
CA GLU A 161 17.89 4.58 15.84
C GLU A 161 18.79 3.92 14.78
N PHE A 162 19.73 3.11 15.23
CA PHE A 162 20.74 2.42 14.39
C PHE A 162 20.45 0.93 14.37
N TYR A 163 20.34 0.37 13.17
CA TYR A 163 20.04 -1.03 12.94
C TYR A 163 21.13 -1.66 12.07
N LYS A 164 21.41 -2.94 12.28
CA LYS A 164 22.11 -3.74 11.31
C LYS A 164 21.17 -4.09 10.16
N GLU A 165 21.57 -3.83 8.93
CA GLU A 165 20.83 -4.20 7.73
C GLU A 165 21.40 -5.48 7.14
N TYR A 166 20.51 -6.39 6.71
CA TYR A 166 20.90 -7.61 6.04
C TYR A 166 20.11 -7.80 4.74
N GLU A 167 20.71 -8.43 3.75
CA GLU A 167 20.00 -9.06 2.63
C GLU A 167 19.78 -10.53 2.94
N GLU A 168 18.54 -10.94 3.03
CA GLU A 168 18.10 -12.29 3.34
C GLU A 168 17.61 -12.98 2.07
N LEU A 169 18.12 -14.20 1.81
CA LEU A 169 17.81 -15.01 0.63
C LEU A 169 16.82 -16.10 1.00
N LEU A 170 15.56 -15.97 0.57
CA LEU A 170 14.52 -16.98 0.77
C LEU A 170 14.73 -18.19 -0.17
N PRO A 171 14.15 -19.37 0.15
CA PRO A 171 14.38 -20.62 -0.58
C PRO A 171 14.18 -20.53 -2.10
N GLU A 172 13.19 -19.76 -2.57
CA GLU A 172 12.89 -19.63 -4.00
C GLU A 172 13.79 -18.59 -4.72
N GLY A 173 14.90 -18.20 -4.09
CA GLY A 173 15.85 -17.24 -4.65
C GLY A 173 15.43 -15.78 -4.53
N LYS A 174 14.35 -15.48 -3.80
CA LYS A 174 13.92 -14.10 -3.58
C LYS A 174 14.77 -13.45 -2.50
N ILE A 175 15.40 -12.32 -2.84
CA ILE A 175 16.22 -11.53 -1.93
C ILE A 175 15.38 -10.34 -1.44
N HIS A 176 15.44 -10.08 -0.14
CA HIS A 176 14.84 -8.90 0.47
C HIS A 176 15.71 -8.37 1.61
N ARG A 177 15.48 -7.12 1.98
CA ARG A 177 16.24 -6.48 3.05
C ARG A 177 15.48 -6.54 4.36
N ILE A 178 16.21 -6.78 5.44
CA ILE A 178 15.70 -6.74 6.80
C ILE A 178 16.59 -5.86 7.66
N ILE A 179 16.07 -5.37 8.77
CA ILE A 179 16.85 -4.67 9.80
C ILE A 179 16.60 -5.28 11.17
N GLU A 180 17.66 -5.29 11.98
CA GLU A 180 17.67 -5.83 13.35
C GLU A 180 18.51 -4.95 14.29
N LEU A 181 18.13 -4.88 15.55
CA LEU A 181 18.90 -4.21 16.60
C LEU A 181 19.99 -5.14 17.14
N THR A 182 19.63 -6.40 17.38
CA THR A 182 20.51 -7.43 17.96
C THR A 182 20.01 -8.82 17.60
N ASP A 183 20.91 -9.82 17.68
CA ASP A 183 20.62 -11.20 17.28
C ASP A 183 20.12 -12.10 18.42
N SER A 184 20.04 -11.65 19.67
CA SER A 184 19.82 -12.62 20.76
C SER A 184 19.27 -12.08 22.09
N GLU A 185 18.61 -10.94 22.09
CA GLU A 185 18.19 -10.34 23.37
C GLU A 185 16.66 -10.27 23.57
N ARG A 186 15.87 -10.79 22.63
CA ARG A 186 14.41 -10.66 22.67
C ARG A 186 13.75 -12.06 22.69
N ILE A 187 12.59 -12.14 23.32
CA ILE A 187 11.79 -13.38 23.39
C ILE A 187 11.48 -13.93 21.97
N VAL A 188 11.35 -13.04 20.99
CA VAL A 188 11.05 -13.41 19.59
C VAL A 188 12.27 -13.90 18.80
N ASP A 189 13.48 -13.85 19.40
CA ASP A 189 14.72 -14.31 18.76
C ASP A 189 15.00 -15.80 18.99
N ASP A 190 14.27 -16.41 19.93
CA ASP A 190 14.25 -17.86 20.14
C ASP A 190 12.78 -18.29 20.29
N THR A 191 12.27 -19.06 19.32
CA THR A 191 10.87 -19.51 19.30
C THR A 191 10.75 -21.02 19.24
N ASP A 192 9.60 -21.52 19.64
CA ASP A 192 9.17 -22.85 19.24
C ASP A 192 9.03 -22.94 17.73
N GLU A 193 8.94 -24.17 17.21
CA GLU A 193 8.66 -24.43 15.79
C GLU A 193 7.20 -24.13 15.48
N PHE A 194 6.94 -23.26 14.50
CA PHE A 194 5.61 -23.00 13.96
C PHE A 194 5.40 -23.87 12.73
N ILE A 195 4.39 -24.73 12.75
CA ILE A 195 3.95 -25.48 11.57
C ILE A 195 2.79 -24.70 10.94
N VAL A 196 2.97 -24.20 9.73
CA VAL A 196 1.97 -23.38 9.05
C VAL A 196 0.80 -24.26 8.60
N PRO A 197 -0.43 -24.01 9.08
CA PRO A 197 -1.59 -24.83 8.71
C PRO A 197 -1.95 -24.64 7.22
N GLU A 198 -2.69 -25.59 6.69
CA GLU A 198 -3.31 -25.44 5.36
C GLU A 198 -4.15 -24.17 5.29
N ASP A 199 -4.15 -23.52 4.14
CA ASP A 199 -4.88 -22.27 3.89
C ASP A 199 -4.45 -21.08 4.77
N HIS A 200 -3.27 -21.14 5.40
CA HIS A 200 -2.70 -20.05 6.21
C HIS A 200 -1.29 -19.70 5.77
N PHE A 201 -0.87 -18.51 6.17
CA PHE A 201 0.46 -17.98 5.92
C PHE A 201 1.11 -17.53 7.21
N PHE A 202 2.44 -17.71 7.31
CA PHE A 202 3.26 -17.12 8.35
C PHE A 202 3.90 -15.85 7.81
N VAL A 203 3.68 -14.73 8.47
CA VAL A 203 4.14 -13.43 8.00
C VAL A 203 5.07 -12.78 9.00
N MET A 204 6.09 -12.05 8.51
CA MET A 204 7.02 -11.29 9.34
C MET A 204 7.19 -9.86 8.81
N GLY A 205 7.53 -8.93 9.71
CA GLY A 205 7.99 -7.61 9.31
C GLY A 205 9.45 -7.64 8.87
N ASP A 206 9.82 -6.74 7.97
CA ASP A 206 11.20 -6.58 7.55
C ASP A 206 12.05 -5.88 8.64
N ASN A 207 11.42 -5.10 9.52
CA ASN A 207 12.01 -4.66 10.80
C ASN A 207 11.76 -5.74 11.86
N ARG A 208 12.69 -6.70 11.95
CA ARG A 208 12.53 -7.92 12.72
C ARG A 208 12.26 -7.69 14.20
N ASP A 209 12.86 -6.65 14.78
CA ASP A 209 12.73 -6.34 16.20
C ASP A 209 11.57 -5.40 16.55
N ARG A 210 11.05 -4.68 15.57
CA ARG A 210 9.96 -3.73 15.77
C ARG A 210 8.71 -4.08 14.96
N SER A 211 8.41 -5.39 14.88
CA SER A 211 7.25 -5.88 14.16
C SER A 211 6.38 -6.75 15.06
N ASP A 212 5.13 -6.36 15.20
CA ASP A 212 4.08 -7.27 15.66
C ASP A 212 3.61 -8.08 14.45
N ASP A 213 3.92 -9.40 14.47
CA ASP A 213 3.69 -10.30 13.35
C ASP A 213 3.33 -11.73 13.82
N SER A 214 3.48 -12.73 12.98
CA SER A 214 3.09 -14.11 13.28
C SER A 214 3.81 -14.69 14.49
N ARG A 215 4.98 -14.18 14.84
CA ARG A 215 5.74 -14.58 16.03
C ARG A 215 5.10 -14.12 17.33
N ILE A 216 4.26 -13.07 17.31
CA ILE A 216 3.74 -12.39 18.49
C ILE A 216 2.20 -12.47 18.53
N SER A 217 1.51 -11.47 17.97
CA SER A 217 0.06 -11.34 18.14
C SER A 217 -0.74 -11.75 16.92
N VAL A 218 -0.14 -11.66 15.72
CA VAL A 218 -0.84 -11.94 14.46
C VAL A 218 -1.17 -13.42 14.33
N GLY A 219 -0.22 -14.33 14.68
CA GLY A 219 -0.37 -15.75 14.45
C GLY A 219 -0.41 -16.07 12.95
N PHE A 220 -1.07 -17.17 12.59
CA PHE A 220 -1.23 -17.54 11.18
C PHE A 220 -2.33 -16.71 10.52
N VAL A 221 -2.06 -16.25 9.30
CA VAL A 221 -2.99 -15.43 8.51
C VAL A 221 -3.78 -16.33 7.57
N PRO A 222 -5.11 -16.44 7.75
CA PRO A 222 -5.96 -17.22 6.84
C PRO A 222 -5.93 -16.60 5.42
N LYS A 223 -5.97 -17.44 4.39
CA LYS A 223 -6.02 -16.98 2.98
C LYS A 223 -7.18 -16.01 2.70
N GLU A 224 -8.29 -16.16 3.40
CA GLU A 224 -9.45 -15.27 3.27
C GLU A 224 -9.14 -13.84 3.69
N ASN A 225 -8.26 -13.68 4.69
CA ASN A 225 -7.91 -12.38 5.24
C ASN A 225 -7.01 -11.56 4.32
N LEU A 226 -6.40 -12.16 3.29
CA LEU A 226 -5.59 -11.41 2.33
C LEU A 226 -6.43 -10.38 1.59
N VAL A 227 -6.02 -9.12 1.65
CA VAL A 227 -6.62 -8.02 0.87
C VAL A 227 -5.97 -7.94 -0.51
N GLY A 228 -4.63 -8.02 -0.58
CA GLY A 228 -3.91 -8.01 -1.84
C GLY A 228 -2.40 -7.85 -1.68
N LYS A 229 -1.71 -7.83 -2.83
CA LYS A 229 -0.25 -7.67 -2.93
C LYS A 229 0.13 -6.20 -3.05
N ALA A 230 1.03 -5.74 -2.21
CA ALA A 230 1.64 -4.42 -2.36
C ALA A 230 2.49 -4.38 -3.65
N LYS A 231 2.23 -3.42 -4.54
CA LYS A 231 2.86 -3.37 -5.86
C LYS A 231 3.90 -2.28 -5.99
N PHE A 232 3.54 -1.04 -5.71
CA PHE A 232 4.44 0.09 -5.82
C PHE A 232 3.99 1.27 -4.95
N ILE A 233 4.96 2.11 -4.61
CA ILE A 233 4.75 3.34 -3.86
C ILE A 233 4.38 4.44 -4.86
N PHE A 234 3.21 5.08 -4.71
CA PHE A 234 2.82 6.17 -5.59
C PHE A 234 3.11 7.56 -5.01
N PHE A 235 3.27 7.65 -3.69
CA PHE A 235 3.64 8.89 -3.00
C PHE A 235 4.39 8.56 -1.72
N SER A 236 5.32 9.43 -1.31
CA SER A 236 6.11 9.25 -0.09
C SER A 236 6.51 10.61 0.48
N HIS A 237 6.31 10.79 1.78
CA HIS A 237 6.75 11.99 2.49
C HIS A 237 7.38 11.66 3.84
N ASN A 238 8.24 12.55 4.33
CA ASN A 238 8.80 12.49 5.68
C ASN A 238 8.08 13.48 6.62
N ASP A 239 8.56 13.59 7.85
CA ASP A 239 8.04 14.47 8.92
C ASP A 239 8.47 15.94 8.81
N LYS A 240 9.30 16.29 7.81
CA LYS A 240 9.86 17.65 7.65
C LYS A 240 8.88 18.62 6.98
N GLY A 241 7.73 18.13 6.50
CA GLY A 241 6.67 18.95 5.90
C GLY A 241 5.70 19.52 6.93
N SER A 242 5.29 20.77 6.73
CA SER A 242 4.26 21.42 7.55
C SER A 242 3.09 21.88 6.66
N LEU A 243 1.85 21.58 7.08
CA LEU A 243 0.64 22.00 6.34
C LEU A 243 0.57 23.54 6.20
N LEU A 244 1.06 24.27 7.21
CA LEU A 244 1.04 25.73 7.22
C LEU A 244 2.21 26.37 6.45
N LYS A 245 3.16 25.57 5.95
CA LYS A 245 4.35 26.04 5.22
C LYS A 245 4.50 25.30 3.90
N PRO A 246 3.74 25.63 2.83
CA PRO A 246 3.73 24.89 1.57
C PRO A 246 5.10 24.71 0.91
N TRP A 247 6.02 25.68 1.11
CA TRP A 247 7.39 25.58 0.60
C TRP A 247 8.23 24.46 1.22
N THR A 248 7.81 23.90 2.37
CA THR A 248 8.47 22.75 2.98
C THR A 248 8.08 21.42 2.30
N TRP A 249 6.97 21.38 1.58
CA TRP A 249 6.46 20.16 0.97
C TRP A 249 7.43 19.55 -0.03
N PHE A 250 8.08 20.39 -0.84
CA PHE A 250 9.07 19.92 -1.81
C PHE A 250 10.23 19.16 -1.16
N LYS A 251 10.66 19.60 0.05
CA LYS A 251 11.71 18.94 0.84
C LYS A 251 11.20 17.73 1.62
N ALA A 252 9.90 17.68 1.89
CA ALA A 252 9.27 16.58 2.58
C ALA A 252 9.00 15.38 1.66
N ILE A 253 8.84 15.58 0.36
CA ILE A 253 8.58 14.51 -0.60
C ILE A 253 9.88 13.73 -0.84
N ARG A 254 9.79 12.40 -0.68
CA ARG A 254 10.88 11.46 -1.00
C ARG A 254 10.75 11.02 -2.47
N TRP A 255 11.20 11.87 -3.38
CA TRP A 255 11.07 11.68 -4.83
C TRP A 255 11.61 10.34 -5.33
N SER A 256 12.72 9.86 -4.74
CA SER A 256 13.35 8.58 -5.10
C SER A 256 12.51 7.35 -4.77
N ARG A 257 11.44 7.52 -3.99
CA ARG A 257 10.55 6.42 -3.61
C ARG A 257 9.29 6.36 -4.47
N ILE A 258 8.96 7.44 -5.21
CA ILE A 258 7.78 7.51 -6.06
C ILE A 258 7.95 6.55 -7.25
N PHE A 259 6.92 5.75 -7.53
CA PHE A 259 6.89 4.65 -8.51
C PHE A 259 7.88 3.51 -8.24
N ARG A 260 8.46 3.44 -7.05
CA ARG A 260 9.30 2.32 -6.65
C ARG A 260 8.44 1.07 -6.46
N GLY A 261 8.80 -0.01 -7.18
CA GLY A 261 8.21 -1.34 -6.99
C GLY A 261 8.52 -1.91 -5.61
N ILE A 262 7.60 -2.72 -5.08
CA ILE A 262 7.73 -3.41 -3.79
C ILE A 262 7.98 -4.89 -4.10
N ASN A 263 9.16 -5.36 -3.69
CA ASN A 263 9.63 -6.76 -3.87
C ASN A 263 9.84 -7.43 -2.52
#